data_be3031e68cdd72fdcf31d94cbedc7498
#
_entry.id   be3031e68cdd72fdcf31d94cbedc7498
#
_cell.length_a   1.000
_cell.length_b   1.000
_cell.length_c   1.000
_cell.angle_alpha   90.00
_cell.angle_beta   90.00
_cell.angle_gamma   90.00
#
_symmetry.space_group_name_H-M   'P 1'
#
loop_
_entity.id
_entity.type
_entity.pdbx_description
1 polymer ?
#
loop_
_entity_poly.entity_id
_entity_poly.type
_entity_poly.pdbx_seq_one_letter_code
_entity_poly.pdbx_strand_id
1 'polypeptide(L)'
;MDNDSRWQQLINDGELPPPLRPTPAVYASWLRCRSLMQPDVWQAPHRAQGATFESICRRKNDLLTLGQAALEDACEYMEPRRCLLMILDESGCMLWRCGAAQTWETLQQLGFAPGAYWAEGQIGTNAPALAAAEGHPVRVSGEEHVRRALHGWSFCATPVYDNSGRQRGSIALGCLLADSAAGDLSLTLAIAREIGNSLNAAGLLAESNRHLNQLYGLLDGVDDGVMAWDHRGYVQYINQRAAALL
;
A
#
# COMPACT_ATOMS: atom_id res chain seq x y z
N MET A 1 -12.05 -33.94 9.98
CA MET A 1 -13.15 -33.21 9.31
C MET A 1 -12.51 -32.49 8.15
N ASP A 2 -13.02 -32.77 6.97
CA ASP A 2 -12.55 -32.17 5.73
C ASP A 2 -12.82 -30.66 5.76
N ASN A 3 -11.91 -29.84 5.22
CA ASN A 3 -12.00 -28.38 5.22
C ASN A 3 -13.27 -27.87 4.50
N ASP A 4 -13.78 -28.65 3.56
CA ASP A 4 -15.03 -28.41 2.85
C ASP A 4 -16.25 -28.34 3.78
N SER A 5 -16.30 -29.21 4.79
CA SER A 5 -17.40 -29.24 5.75
C SER A 5 -17.43 -27.99 6.63
N ARG A 6 -16.27 -27.36 6.90
CA ARG A 6 -16.13 -26.17 7.76
C ARG A 6 -16.60 -24.90 7.06
N TRP A 7 -16.19 -24.71 5.80
CA TRP A 7 -16.68 -23.61 4.98
C TRP A 7 -18.16 -23.71 4.68
N GLN A 8 -18.66 -24.93 4.41
CA GLN A 8 -20.10 -25.15 4.23
C GLN A 8 -20.88 -24.87 5.50
N GLN A 9 -20.36 -25.21 6.68
CA GLN A 9 -20.99 -24.87 7.95
C GLN A 9 -21.05 -23.35 8.16
N LEU A 10 -19.94 -22.63 7.93
CA LEU A 10 -19.96 -21.16 7.99
C LEU A 10 -20.91 -20.53 6.97
N ILE A 11 -20.97 -21.10 5.76
CA ILE A 11 -21.87 -20.61 4.70
C ILE A 11 -23.33 -20.86 5.06
N ASN A 12 -23.68 -22.04 5.61
CA ASN A 12 -25.05 -22.44 5.88
C ASN A 12 -25.56 -21.90 7.22
N ASP A 13 -24.78 -22.00 8.28
CA ASP A 13 -25.21 -21.79 9.65
C ASP A 13 -24.73 -20.47 10.23
N GLY A 14 -23.70 -19.85 9.64
CA GLY A 14 -23.05 -18.65 10.16
C GLY A 14 -22.21 -18.90 11.42
N GLU A 15 -22.02 -20.16 11.81
CA GLU A 15 -21.26 -20.57 12.97
C GLU A 15 -19.90 -21.14 12.60
N LEU A 16 -18.89 -20.82 13.42
CA LEU A 16 -17.52 -21.32 13.24
C LEU A 16 -17.35 -22.66 13.97
N PRO A 17 -17.02 -23.73 13.23
CA PRO A 17 -16.67 -24.98 13.90
C PRO A 17 -15.32 -24.86 14.64
N PRO A 18 -15.17 -25.37 15.87
CA PRO A 18 -13.88 -25.50 16.53
C PRO A 18 -12.93 -26.39 15.71
N PRO A 19 -11.60 -26.12 15.60
CA PRO A 19 -10.83 -25.19 16.45
C PRO A 19 -10.48 -23.84 15.81
N LEU A 20 -11.12 -23.46 14.69
CA LEU A 20 -10.80 -22.19 14.00
C LEU A 20 -11.15 -21.01 14.90
N ARG A 21 -10.14 -20.21 15.23
CA ARG A 21 -10.30 -18.91 15.93
C ARG A 21 -9.66 -17.83 15.08
N PRO A 22 -10.30 -17.40 13.96
CA PRO A 22 -9.79 -16.31 13.15
C PRO A 22 -9.75 -15.03 13.97
N THR A 23 -8.91 -14.09 13.56
CA THR A 23 -8.99 -12.74 14.11
C THR A 23 -10.36 -12.13 13.82
N PRO A 24 -10.84 -11.15 14.62
CA PRO A 24 -12.12 -10.48 14.36
C PRO A 24 -12.23 -9.92 12.92
N ALA A 25 -11.14 -9.37 12.39
CA ALA A 25 -11.09 -8.84 11.03
C ALA A 25 -11.30 -9.94 9.97
N VAL A 26 -10.62 -11.08 10.10
CA VAL A 26 -10.78 -12.23 9.21
C VAL A 26 -12.21 -12.78 9.29
N TYR A 27 -12.77 -12.91 10.49
CA TYR A 27 -14.14 -13.39 10.67
C TYR A 27 -15.16 -12.45 10.00
N ALA A 28 -15.03 -11.14 10.20
CA ALA A 28 -15.88 -10.15 9.55
C ALA A 28 -15.79 -10.22 8.03
N SER A 29 -14.58 -10.42 7.50
CA SER A 29 -14.36 -10.63 6.06
C SER A 29 -15.05 -11.89 5.56
N TRP A 30 -14.97 -13.00 6.28
CA TRP A 30 -15.66 -14.24 5.91
C TRP A 30 -17.17 -14.06 5.80
N LEU A 31 -17.78 -13.32 6.74
CA LEU A 31 -19.21 -13.02 6.69
C LEU A 31 -19.57 -12.16 5.46
N ARG A 32 -18.72 -11.19 5.08
CA ARG A 32 -18.91 -10.39 3.86
C ARG A 32 -18.77 -11.23 2.59
N CYS A 33 -17.78 -12.13 2.57
CA CYS A 33 -17.52 -12.97 1.40
C CYS A 33 -18.49 -14.14 1.24
N ARG A 34 -19.22 -14.52 2.28
CA ARG A 34 -20.09 -15.70 2.35
C ARG A 34 -21.08 -15.82 1.19
N SER A 35 -21.73 -14.74 0.83
CA SER A 35 -22.75 -14.71 -0.23
C SER A 35 -22.18 -14.49 -1.64
N LEU A 36 -20.90 -14.14 -1.74
CA LEU A 36 -20.28 -13.70 -2.99
C LEU A 36 -19.38 -14.76 -3.62
N MET A 37 -18.95 -15.76 -2.84
CA MET A 37 -17.85 -16.63 -3.27
C MET A 37 -18.05 -18.09 -2.96
N GLN A 38 -17.72 -18.91 -3.96
CA GLN A 38 -17.54 -20.36 -3.81
C GLN A 38 -16.04 -20.61 -3.60
N PRO A 39 -15.59 -21.28 -2.52
CA PRO A 39 -14.16 -21.46 -2.19
C PRO A 39 -13.34 -22.12 -3.29
N ASP A 40 -13.93 -23.07 -4.01
CA ASP A 40 -13.28 -23.84 -5.06
C ASP A 40 -13.21 -23.16 -6.42
N VAL A 41 -13.98 -22.11 -6.63
CA VAL A 41 -14.00 -21.39 -7.90
C VAL A 41 -12.98 -20.28 -7.84
N TRP A 42 -11.87 -20.43 -8.58
CA TRP A 42 -10.88 -19.36 -8.74
C TRP A 42 -11.22 -18.50 -9.96
N GLN A 43 -11.21 -17.19 -9.75
CA GLN A 43 -11.24 -16.19 -10.80
C GLN A 43 -10.06 -15.26 -10.61
N ALA A 44 -9.29 -15.07 -11.68
CA ALA A 44 -8.17 -14.13 -11.65
C ALA A 44 -8.67 -12.70 -11.31
N PRO A 45 -7.88 -11.91 -10.56
CA PRO A 45 -8.27 -10.56 -10.20
C PRO A 45 -8.43 -9.67 -11.44
N HIS A 46 -9.38 -8.75 -11.39
CA HIS A 46 -9.48 -7.71 -12.43
C HIS A 46 -8.21 -6.86 -12.43
N ARG A 47 -7.86 -6.35 -13.60
CA ARG A 47 -6.65 -5.55 -13.78
C ARG A 47 -6.94 -4.24 -14.49
N ALA A 48 -6.43 -3.14 -13.94
CA ALA A 48 -6.22 -1.92 -14.70
C ALA A 48 -5.09 -2.16 -15.71
N GLN A 49 -5.28 -1.76 -16.96
CA GLN A 49 -4.29 -1.95 -18.03
C GLN A 49 -4.15 -0.67 -18.88
N GLY A 50 -3.02 -0.56 -19.62
CA GLY A 50 -2.77 0.54 -20.54
C GLY A 50 -2.95 1.92 -19.89
N ALA A 51 -3.63 2.83 -20.57
CA ALA A 51 -3.82 4.21 -20.12
C ALA A 51 -4.48 4.35 -18.73
N THR A 52 -5.35 3.40 -18.35
CA THR A 52 -5.97 3.39 -17.01
C THR A 52 -4.93 3.14 -15.94
N PHE A 53 -4.09 2.11 -16.10
CA PHE A 53 -3.03 1.80 -15.14
C PHE A 53 -1.99 2.92 -15.07
N GLU A 54 -1.56 3.45 -16.20
CA GLU A 54 -0.64 4.60 -16.28
C GLU A 54 -1.21 5.83 -15.54
N SER A 55 -2.51 6.09 -15.69
CA SER A 55 -3.18 7.18 -14.99
C SER A 55 -3.18 6.96 -13.46
N ILE A 56 -3.39 5.73 -13.00
CA ILE A 56 -3.30 5.38 -11.56
C ILE A 56 -1.87 5.62 -11.06
N CYS A 57 -0.85 5.07 -11.74
CA CYS A 57 0.56 5.24 -11.37
C CYS A 57 0.95 6.73 -11.31
N ARG A 58 0.49 7.53 -12.26
CA ARG A 58 0.76 8.97 -12.31
C ARG A 58 0.17 9.71 -11.11
N ARG A 59 -1.06 9.38 -10.71
CA ARG A 59 -1.70 9.97 -9.52
C ARG A 59 -1.05 9.52 -8.21
N LYS A 60 -0.34 8.39 -8.21
CA LYS A 60 0.32 7.78 -7.05
C LYS A 60 1.85 7.87 -7.13
N ASN A 61 2.37 8.80 -7.95
CA ASN A 61 3.79 8.89 -8.22
C ASN A 61 4.64 9.13 -6.95
N ASP A 62 4.14 9.92 -6.00
CA ASP A 62 4.79 10.14 -4.71
C ASP A 62 4.93 8.84 -3.89
N LEU A 63 3.82 8.10 -3.73
CA LEU A 63 3.82 6.80 -3.07
C LEU A 63 4.72 5.78 -3.78
N LEU A 64 4.67 5.75 -5.13
CA LEU A 64 5.50 4.86 -5.93
C LEU A 64 6.98 5.17 -5.77
N THR A 65 7.38 6.43 -5.95
CA THR A 65 8.80 6.82 -5.91
C THR A 65 9.43 6.52 -4.54
N LEU A 66 8.75 6.93 -3.46
CA LEU A 66 9.26 6.70 -2.10
C LEU A 66 9.13 5.23 -1.69
N GLY A 67 8.04 4.58 -2.12
CA GLY A 67 7.80 3.17 -1.82
C GLY A 67 8.77 2.25 -2.54
N GLN A 68 9.10 2.50 -3.81
CA GLN A 68 10.06 1.70 -4.57
C GLN A 68 11.42 1.71 -3.89
N ALA A 69 11.95 2.90 -3.53
CA ALA A 69 13.24 3.00 -2.85
C ALA A 69 13.24 2.19 -1.54
N ALA A 70 12.24 2.37 -0.68
CA ALA A 70 12.15 1.66 0.59
C ALA A 70 12.00 0.14 0.43
N LEU A 71 11.26 -0.31 -0.60
CA LEU A 71 11.07 -1.74 -0.85
C LEU A 71 12.29 -2.38 -1.49
N GLU A 72 13.01 -1.67 -2.37
CA GLU A 72 14.25 -2.16 -2.97
C GLU A 72 15.31 -2.40 -1.89
N ASP A 73 15.50 -1.44 -0.98
CA ASP A 73 16.40 -1.58 0.17
C ASP A 73 15.99 -2.79 1.04
N ALA A 74 14.69 -2.92 1.36
CA ALA A 74 14.20 -4.06 2.13
C ALA A 74 14.38 -5.40 1.42
N CYS A 75 14.19 -5.45 0.08
CA CYS A 75 14.38 -6.65 -0.73
C CYS A 75 15.83 -7.11 -0.72
N GLU A 76 16.81 -6.20 -0.76
CA GLU A 76 18.24 -6.54 -0.68
C GLU A 76 18.58 -7.28 0.62
N TYR A 77 18.06 -6.80 1.77
CA TYR A 77 18.23 -7.49 3.06
C TYR A 77 17.47 -8.82 3.15
N MET A 78 16.43 -9.00 2.34
CA MET A 78 15.59 -10.20 2.36
C MET A 78 15.96 -11.22 1.27
N GLU A 79 17.02 -11.02 0.52
CA GLU A 79 17.42 -11.84 -0.62
C GLU A 79 17.38 -13.37 -0.40
N PRO A 80 17.72 -13.91 0.79
CA PRO A 80 17.61 -15.34 1.03
C PRO A 80 16.16 -15.83 1.24
N ARG A 81 15.18 -14.92 1.38
CA ARG A 81 13.77 -15.26 1.64
C ARG A 81 12.96 -15.31 0.35
N ARG A 82 12.12 -16.33 0.22
CA ARG A 82 11.21 -16.51 -0.91
C ARG A 82 9.92 -15.71 -0.71
N CYS A 83 10.04 -14.40 -0.64
CA CYS A 83 8.90 -13.51 -0.45
C CYS A 83 8.88 -12.37 -1.47
N LEU A 84 7.72 -11.72 -1.55
CA LEU A 84 7.44 -10.57 -2.40
C LEU A 84 7.05 -9.39 -1.51
N LEU A 85 7.52 -8.20 -1.84
CA LEU A 85 6.99 -6.95 -1.34
C LEU A 85 6.19 -6.25 -2.44
N MET A 86 5.09 -5.63 -2.08
CA MET A 86 4.14 -5.02 -3.01
C MET A 86 3.68 -3.67 -2.51
N ILE A 87 3.52 -2.71 -3.43
CA ILE A 87 2.86 -1.42 -3.19
C ILE A 87 1.47 -1.49 -3.81
N LEU A 88 0.45 -1.19 -3.01
CA LEU A 88 -0.92 -1.08 -3.47
C LEU A 88 -1.45 0.33 -3.19
N ASP A 89 -2.35 0.82 -4.04
CA ASP A 89 -3.10 2.04 -3.74
C ASP A 89 -4.25 1.77 -2.75
N GLU A 90 -4.98 2.81 -2.36
CA GLU A 90 -6.10 2.72 -1.43
C GLU A 90 -7.30 1.92 -1.96
N SER A 91 -7.36 1.67 -3.26
CA SER A 91 -8.37 0.80 -3.89
C SER A 91 -7.95 -0.68 -3.94
N GLY A 92 -6.72 -0.99 -3.46
CA GLY A 92 -6.13 -2.32 -3.53
C GLY A 92 -5.55 -2.66 -4.91
N CYS A 93 -5.36 -1.68 -5.80
CA CYS A 93 -4.66 -1.88 -7.06
C CYS A 93 -3.17 -2.06 -6.80
N MET A 94 -2.58 -3.18 -7.20
CA MET A 94 -1.15 -3.42 -7.09
C MET A 94 -0.40 -2.55 -8.10
N LEU A 95 0.40 -1.61 -7.61
CA LEU A 95 1.13 -0.65 -8.43
C LEU A 95 2.52 -1.18 -8.82
N TRP A 96 3.19 -1.83 -7.88
CA TRP A 96 4.57 -2.28 -8.05
C TRP A 96 4.92 -3.42 -7.09
N ARG A 97 6.01 -4.14 -7.38
CA ARG A 97 6.49 -5.25 -6.55
C ARG A 97 7.99 -5.48 -6.71
N CYS A 98 8.65 -6.04 -5.71
CA CYS A 98 9.98 -6.65 -5.76
C CYS A 98 10.03 -7.97 -5.00
N GLY A 99 11.16 -8.67 -5.06
CA GLY A 99 11.43 -9.91 -4.33
C GLY A 99 11.61 -11.14 -5.22
N ALA A 100 11.45 -12.33 -4.65
CA ALA A 100 11.84 -13.60 -5.25
C ALA A 100 11.08 -13.92 -6.56
N ALA A 101 11.83 -14.17 -7.64
CA ALA A 101 11.27 -14.44 -8.96
C ALA A 101 10.37 -15.68 -8.97
N GLN A 102 10.77 -16.76 -8.32
CA GLN A 102 9.99 -17.99 -8.25
C GLN A 102 8.64 -17.81 -7.53
N THR A 103 8.63 -17.04 -6.45
CA THR A 103 7.39 -16.72 -5.70
C THR A 103 6.47 -15.85 -6.56
N TRP A 104 7.06 -14.92 -7.32
CA TRP A 104 6.31 -14.11 -8.27
C TRP A 104 5.69 -14.93 -9.39
N GLU A 105 6.44 -15.83 -10.02
CA GLU A 105 5.93 -16.73 -11.07
C GLU A 105 4.73 -17.55 -10.57
N THR A 106 4.82 -18.07 -9.34
CA THR A 106 3.70 -18.80 -8.73
C THR A 106 2.47 -17.91 -8.52
N LEU A 107 2.64 -16.66 -8.10
CA LEU A 107 1.53 -15.71 -7.94
C LEU A 107 0.95 -15.29 -9.29
N GLN A 108 1.80 -15.15 -10.32
CA GLN A 108 1.36 -14.84 -11.69
C GLN A 108 0.48 -15.95 -12.28
N GLN A 109 0.72 -17.21 -11.96
CA GLN A 109 -0.13 -18.34 -12.41
C GLN A 109 -1.56 -18.20 -11.90
N LEU A 110 -1.78 -17.51 -10.80
CA LEU A 110 -3.10 -17.14 -10.29
C LEU A 110 -3.68 -15.87 -10.94
N GLY A 111 -2.99 -15.27 -11.93
CA GLY A 111 -3.44 -14.09 -12.66
C GLY A 111 -3.08 -12.76 -12.03
N PHE A 112 -2.27 -12.74 -10.96
CA PHE A 112 -1.79 -11.49 -10.38
C PHE A 112 -0.71 -10.85 -11.24
N ALA A 113 -0.78 -9.54 -11.40
CA ALA A 113 0.24 -8.72 -12.07
C ALA A 113 0.05 -7.25 -11.65
N PRO A 114 1.00 -6.34 -11.95
CA PRO A 114 0.76 -4.91 -11.78
C PRO A 114 -0.57 -4.47 -12.41
N GLY A 115 -1.35 -3.68 -11.69
CA GLY A 115 -2.72 -3.32 -12.02
C GLY A 115 -3.80 -4.27 -11.46
N ALA A 116 -3.46 -5.44 -10.91
CA ALA A 116 -4.42 -6.35 -10.31
C ALA A 116 -5.01 -5.78 -9.00
N TYR A 117 -6.33 -5.91 -8.84
CA TYR A 117 -7.04 -5.47 -7.64
C TYR A 117 -7.15 -6.58 -6.60
N TRP A 118 -6.76 -6.27 -5.37
CA TRP A 118 -6.86 -7.14 -4.20
C TRP A 118 -8.18 -6.90 -3.44
N ALA A 119 -9.28 -6.72 -4.16
CA ALA A 119 -10.57 -6.45 -3.56
C ALA A 119 -11.23 -7.74 -3.02
N GLU A 120 -11.81 -7.70 -1.80
CA GLU A 120 -12.54 -8.83 -1.20
C GLU A 120 -13.61 -9.40 -2.13
N GLY A 121 -14.36 -8.54 -2.84
CA GLY A 121 -15.41 -8.95 -3.75
C GLY A 121 -14.92 -9.75 -4.97
N GLN A 122 -13.62 -9.81 -5.22
CA GLN A 122 -13.03 -10.54 -6.35
C GLN A 122 -12.27 -11.79 -5.90
N ILE A 123 -11.34 -11.61 -4.98
CA ILE A 123 -10.43 -12.69 -4.58
C ILE A 123 -10.69 -13.23 -3.18
N GLY A 124 -11.68 -12.72 -2.47
CA GLY A 124 -12.02 -13.12 -1.12
C GLY A 124 -11.15 -12.47 -0.06
N THR A 125 -11.23 -13.00 1.15
CA THR A 125 -10.44 -12.57 2.31
C THR A 125 -8.96 -12.58 1.98
N ASN A 126 -8.32 -11.42 2.11
CA ASN A 126 -6.90 -11.21 1.87
C ASN A 126 -6.35 -10.05 2.70
N ALA A 127 -5.06 -10.07 3.01
CA ALA A 127 -4.47 -9.07 3.89
C ALA A 127 -4.51 -7.64 3.35
N PRO A 128 -4.20 -7.35 2.06
CA PRO A 128 -4.33 -6.00 1.50
C PRO A 128 -5.74 -5.40 1.66
N ALA A 129 -6.79 -6.14 1.31
CA ALA A 129 -8.16 -5.64 1.43
C ALA A 129 -8.56 -5.41 2.89
N LEU A 130 -8.18 -6.33 3.80
CA LEU A 130 -8.47 -6.19 5.21
C LEU A 130 -7.71 -5.01 5.83
N ALA A 131 -6.44 -4.84 5.52
CA ALA A 131 -5.64 -3.72 6.01
C ALA A 131 -6.23 -2.38 5.56
N ALA A 132 -6.74 -2.31 4.32
CA ALA A 132 -7.42 -1.12 3.83
C ALA A 132 -8.75 -0.85 4.55
N ALA A 133 -9.53 -1.90 4.83
CA ALA A 133 -10.84 -1.78 5.47
C ALA A 133 -10.73 -1.47 6.97
N GLU A 134 -9.80 -2.13 7.67
CA GLU A 134 -9.64 -2.03 9.13
C GLU A 134 -8.74 -0.86 9.56
N GLY A 135 -7.93 -0.33 8.64
CA GLY A 135 -7.02 0.78 8.93
C GLY A 135 -5.81 0.41 9.79
N HIS A 136 -5.51 -0.87 9.96
CA HIS A 136 -4.39 -1.36 10.77
C HIS A 136 -3.69 -2.56 10.11
N PRO A 137 -2.47 -2.93 10.56
CA PRO A 137 -1.75 -4.07 10.03
C PRO A 137 -2.53 -5.37 10.19
N VAL A 138 -2.60 -6.19 9.14
CA VAL A 138 -3.32 -7.47 9.13
C VAL A 138 -2.45 -8.55 8.49
N ARG A 139 -2.54 -9.78 9.04
CA ARG A 139 -2.05 -11.01 8.41
C ARG A 139 -3.24 -11.88 8.03
N VAL A 140 -3.17 -12.51 6.86
CA VAL A 140 -4.10 -13.57 6.42
C VAL A 140 -3.25 -14.72 5.88
N SER A 141 -3.44 -15.93 6.41
CA SER A 141 -2.56 -17.06 6.11
C SER A 141 -3.34 -18.35 5.93
N GLY A 142 -2.96 -19.14 4.95
CA GLY A 142 -3.50 -20.47 4.75
C GLY A 142 -5.03 -20.48 4.59
N GLU A 143 -5.69 -21.25 5.42
CA GLU A 143 -7.13 -21.45 5.43
C GLU A 143 -7.95 -20.21 5.87
N GLU A 144 -7.30 -19.15 6.35
CA GLU A 144 -7.98 -17.87 6.58
C GLU A 144 -8.43 -17.21 5.26
N HIS A 145 -7.80 -17.57 4.13
CA HIS A 145 -8.27 -17.17 2.81
C HIS A 145 -9.55 -17.93 2.44
N VAL A 146 -10.61 -17.22 2.00
CA VAL A 146 -11.84 -17.85 1.50
C VAL A 146 -11.58 -18.72 0.27
N ARG A 147 -10.70 -18.26 -0.61
CA ARG A 147 -10.38 -18.97 -1.85
C ARG A 147 -9.29 -20.00 -1.62
N ARG A 148 -9.59 -21.28 -1.93
CA ARG A 148 -8.67 -22.41 -1.78
C ARG A 148 -7.37 -22.22 -2.56
N ALA A 149 -7.41 -21.54 -3.70
CA ALA A 149 -6.22 -21.21 -4.49
C ALA A 149 -5.16 -20.40 -3.71
N LEU A 150 -5.57 -19.70 -2.63
CA LEU A 150 -4.68 -18.92 -1.76
C LEU A 150 -4.30 -19.63 -0.46
N HIS A 151 -4.77 -20.87 -0.20
CA HIS A 151 -4.44 -21.59 1.03
C HIS A 151 -2.95 -21.91 1.17
N GLY A 152 -2.22 -22.00 0.06
CA GLY A 152 -0.75 -22.14 0.09
C GLY A 152 0.03 -20.87 0.40
N TRP A 153 -0.66 -19.75 0.68
CA TRP A 153 -0.06 -18.44 0.82
C TRP A 153 -0.23 -17.86 2.22
N SER A 154 0.71 -16.98 2.60
CA SER A 154 0.61 -16.05 3.71
C SER A 154 0.84 -14.63 3.19
N PHE A 155 -0.07 -13.73 3.51
CA PHE A 155 0.05 -12.31 3.20
C PHE A 155 -0.04 -11.48 4.49
N CYS A 156 0.87 -10.50 4.60
CA CYS A 156 0.79 -9.42 5.59
C CYS A 156 0.59 -8.11 4.85
N ALA A 157 -0.23 -7.22 5.37
CA ALA A 157 -0.37 -5.88 4.79
C ALA A 157 -0.51 -4.81 5.88
N THR A 158 0.03 -3.63 5.60
CA THR A 158 -0.01 -2.47 6.49
C THR A 158 -0.38 -1.24 5.67
N PRO A 159 -1.41 -0.48 6.08
CA PRO A 159 -1.79 0.76 5.40
C PRO A 159 -0.72 1.84 5.60
N VAL A 160 -0.51 2.67 4.58
CA VAL A 160 0.35 3.84 4.59
C VAL A 160 -0.52 5.09 4.73
N TYR A 161 -0.20 5.94 5.70
CA TYR A 161 -0.91 7.19 5.95
C TYR A 161 -0.02 8.41 5.73
N ASP A 162 -0.61 9.51 5.29
CA ASP A 162 0.02 10.81 5.28
C ASP A 162 -0.25 11.58 6.60
N ASN A 163 0.34 12.77 6.74
CA ASN A 163 0.22 13.62 7.91
C ASN A 163 -1.22 14.12 8.20
N SER A 164 -2.11 14.05 7.22
CA SER A 164 -3.52 14.38 7.41
C SER A 164 -4.34 13.18 7.94
N GLY A 165 -3.70 12.03 8.13
CA GLY A 165 -4.36 10.77 8.49
C GLY A 165 -5.08 10.10 7.31
N ARG A 166 -4.86 10.57 6.09
CA ARG A 166 -5.44 9.97 4.90
C ARG A 166 -4.63 8.76 4.47
N GLN A 167 -5.31 7.65 4.23
CA GLN A 167 -4.68 6.47 3.65
C GLN A 167 -4.27 6.73 2.20
N ARG A 168 -2.99 6.50 1.89
CA ARG A 168 -2.40 6.72 0.56
C ARG A 168 -2.29 5.42 -0.25
N GLY A 169 -2.30 4.30 0.46
CA GLY A 169 -2.16 2.95 -0.07
C GLY A 169 -1.80 1.98 1.03
N SER A 170 -1.20 0.86 0.66
CA SER A 170 -0.68 -0.14 1.60
C SER A 170 0.59 -0.81 1.08
N ILE A 171 1.39 -1.31 2.01
CA ILE A 171 2.53 -2.20 1.75
C ILE A 171 2.12 -3.60 2.12
N ALA A 172 2.34 -4.55 1.22
CA ALA A 172 2.07 -5.95 1.49
C ALA A 172 3.32 -6.82 1.27
N LEU A 173 3.44 -7.86 2.10
CA LEU A 173 4.40 -8.94 1.95
C LEU A 173 3.62 -10.22 1.67
N GLY A 174 4.01 -10.94 0.62
CA GLY A 174 3.42 -12.24 0.26
C GLY A 174 4.49 -13.31 0.12
N CYS A 175 4.24 -14.50 0.66
CA CYS A 175 5.09 -15.67 0.50
C CYS A 175 4.25 -16.95 0.51
N LEU A 176 4.86 -18.07 0.12
CA LEU A 176 4.25 -19.35 0.38
C LEU A 176 4.16 -19.58 1.90
N LEU A 177 3.13 -20.31 2.35
CA LEU A 177 2.88 -20.52 3.78
C LEU A 177 4.08 -21.13 4.50
N ALA A 178 4.82 -22.02 3.82
CA ALA A 178 6.03 -22.66 4.36
C ALA A 178 7.19 -21.67 4.58
N ASP A 179 7.22 -20.56 3.87
CA ASP A 179 8.28 -19.55 3.93
C ASP A 179 7.89 -18.36 4.85
N SER A 180 6.68 -18.39 5.45
CA SER A 180 6.18 -17.31 6.30
C SER A 180 6.93 -17.25 7.64
N ALA A 181 7.16 -16.02 8.14
CA ALA A 181 7.84 -15.79 9.40
C ALA A 181 7.00 -14.92 10.36
N ALA A 182 7.25 -15.09 11.67
CA ALA A 182 6.55 -14.31 12.70
C ALA A 182 6.75 -12.79 12.55
N GLY A 183 7.93 -12.37 12.04
CA GLY A 183 8.29 -10.97 11.86
C GLY A 183 7.71 -10.30 10.60
N ASP A 184 7.03 -11.02 9.71
CA ASP A 184 6.58 -10.45 8.42
C ASP A 184 5.64 -9.26 8.57
N LEU A 185 4.72 -9.32 9.53
CA LEU A 185 3.82 -8.19 9.81
C LEU A 185 4.57 -6.98 10.38
N SER A 186 5.56 -7.21 11.24
CA SER A 186 6.39 -6.13 11.80
C SER A 186 7.24 -5.47 10.72
N LEU A 187 7.72 -6.24 9.75
CA LEU A 187 8.47 -5.72 8.61
C LEU A 187 7.58 -4.81 7.74
N THR A 188 6.38 -5.25 7.37
CA THR A 188 5.46 -4.39 6.59
C THR A 188 5.09 -3.13 7.35
N LEU A 189 4.95 -3.20 8.69
CA LEU A 189 4.69 -2.03 9.54
C LEU A 189 5.86 -1.05 9.53
N ALA A 190 7.10 -1.54 9.64
CA ALA A 190 8.29 -0.71 9.62
C ALA A 190 8.43 0.04 8.28
N ILE A 191 8.30 -0.69 7.17
CA ILE A 191 8.37 -0.10 5.82
C ILE A 191 7.23 0.91 5.60
N ALA A 192 5.99 0.58 5.97
CA ALA A 192 4.86 1.48 5.81
C ALA A 192 5.02 2.78 6.59
N ARG A 193 5.60 2.72 7.80
CA ARG A 193 5.93 3.90 8.62
C ARG A 193 7.02 4.74 7.99
N GLU A 194 8.07 4.12 7.46
CA GLU A 194 9.15 4.81 6.77
C GLU A 194 8.61 5.59 5.56
N ILE A 195 7.80 4.94 4.73
CA ILE A 195 7.17 5.59 3.57
C ILE A 195 6.24 6.72 4.03
N GLY A 196 5.42 6.50 5.07
CA GLY A 196 4.56 7.53 5.64
C GLY A 196 5.34 8.75 6.13
N ASN A 197 6.45 8.55 6.83
CA ASN A 197 7.34 9.64 7.28
C ASN A 197 7.94 10.40 6.09
N SER A 198 8.39 9.70 5.06
CA SER A 198 8.96 10.30 3.85
C SER A 198 7.91 11.10 3.06
N LEU A 199 6.67 10.59 2.93
CA LEU A 199 5.55 11.33 2.35
C LEU A 199 5.24 12.61 3.12
N ASN A 200 5.27 12.55 4.45
CA ASN A 200 5.03 13.69 5.32
C ASN A 200 6.12 14.75 5.17
N ALA A 201 7.39 14.35 5.15
CA ALA A 201 8.51 15.27 4.94
C ALA A 201 8.43 15.96 3.57
N ALA A 202 8.15 15.21 2.51
CA ALA A 202 7.95 15.75 1.17
C ALA A 202 6.76 16.74 1.11
N GLY A 203 5.67 16.41 1.78
CA GLY A 203 4.49 17.28 1.89
C GLY A 203 4.80 18.61 2.59
N LEU A 204 5.51 18.59 3.72
CA LEU A 204 5.93 19.79 4.46
C LEU A 204 6.86 20.68 3.63
N LEU A 205 7.81 20.09 2.90
CA LEU A 205 8.70 20.84 2.00
C LEU A 205 7.92 21.49 0.87
N ALA A 206 6.98 20.78 0.25
CA ALA A 206 6.13 21.33 -0.81
C ALA A 206 5.25 22.47 -0.32
N GLU A 207 4.71 22.37 0.90
CA GLU A 207 3.91 23.44 1.53
C GLU A 207 4.77 24.66 1.85
N SER A 208 5.95 24.46 2.46
CA SER A 208 6.92 25.53 2.73
C SER A 208 7.31 26.29 1.46
N ASN A 209 7.65 25.57 0.39
CA ASN A 209 7.98 26.17 -0.90
C ASN A 209 6.80 26.95 -1.50
N ARG A 210 5.58 26.46 -1.34
CA ARG A 210 4.37 27.17 -1.80
C ARG A 210 4.18 28.49 -1.05
N HIS A 211 4.34 28.49 0.28
CA HIS A 211 4.25 29.71 1.09
C HIS A 211 5.35 30.70 0.73
N LEU A 212 6.60 30.27 0.52
CA LEU A 212 7.68 31.14 0.06
C LEU A 212 7.36 31.76 -1.30
N ASN A 213 6.87 30.99 -2.26
CA ASN A 213 6.48 31.52 -3.57
C ASN A 213 5.32 32.52 -3.48
N GLN A 214 4.36 32.30 -2.59
CA GLN A 214 3.29 33.26 -2.32
C GLN A 214 3.82 34.57 -1.72
N LEU A 215 4.74 34.47 -0.75
CA LEU A 215 5.39 35.65 -0.16
C LEU A 215 6.19 36.45 -1.21
N TYR A 216 6.98 35.78 -2.05
CA TYR A 216 7.71 36.42 -3.13
C TYR A 216 6.77 37.09 -4.12
N GLY A 217 5.67 36.44 -4.49
CA GLY A 217 4.64 37.05 -5.36
C GLY A 217 3.99 38.29 -4.77
N LEU A 218 3.77 38.31 -3.45
CA LEU A 218 3.27 39.49 -2.75
C LEU A 218 4.30 40.65 -2.74
N LEU A 219 5.56 40.31 -2.46
CA LEU A 219 6.66 41.32 -2.45
C LEU A 219 6.93 41.90 -3.84
N ASP A 220 6.78 41.09 -4.89
CA ASP A 220 6.89 41.60 -6.29
C ASP A 220 5.73 42.51 -6.69
N GLY A 221 4.57 42.37 -6.03
CA GLY A 221 3.41 43.24 -6.23
C GLY A 221 3.47 44.59 -5.47
N VAL A 222 4.49 44.81 -4.61
CA VAL A 222 4.66 46.09 -3.87
C VAL A 222 5.27 47.15 -4.79
N ASP A 223 4.72 48.38 -4.75
CA ASP A 223 5.21 49.49 -5.56
C ASP A 223 6.58 50.02 -5.12
N ASP A 224 7.00 49.73 -3.89
CA ASP A 224 8.31 50.11 -3.35
C ASP A 224 9.38 49.05 -3.68
N GLY A 225 10.64 49.49 -3.81
CA GLY A 225 11.76 48.59 -3.96
C GLY A 225 12.06 47.85 -2.64
N VAL A 226 11.97 46.51 -2.65
CA VAL A 226 12.21 45.65 -1.50
C VAL A 226 13.47 44.80 -1.75
N MET A 227 14.39 44.83 -0.79
CA MET A 227 15.58 44.00 -0.79
C MET A 227 15.75 43.32 0.58
N ALA A 228 16.07 42.05 0.59
CA ALA A 228 16.41 41.30 1.79
C ALA A 228 17.80 40.69 1.68
N TRP A 229 18.55 40.63 2.77
CA TRP A 229 19.86 40.01 2.85
C TRP A 229 19.99 39.12 4.11
N ASP A 230 20.89 38.18 4.04
CA ASP A 230 21.18 37.31 5.16
C ASP A 230 22.07 38.00 6.22
N HIS A 231 22.35 37.25 7.32
CA HIS A 231 23.21 37.72 8.42
C HIS A 231 24.67 37.94 8.01
N ARG A 232 25.08 37.49 6.80
CA ARG A 232 26.42 37.69 6.23
C ARG A 232 26.45 38.86 5.23
N GLY A 233 25.33 39.53 4.98
CA GLY A 233 25.22 40.65 4.05
C GLY A 233 25.02 40.24 2.59
N TYR A 234 24.75 38.98 2.27
CA TYR A 234 24.43 38.53 0.92
C TYR A 234 22.95 38.78 0.63
N VAL A 235 22.68 39.34 -0.55
CA VAL A 235 21.30 39.55 -1.01
C VAL A 235 20.62 38.20 -1.22
N GLN A 236 19.54 37.97 -0.49
CA GLN A 236 18.71 36.76 -0.58
C GLN A 236 17.51 36.96 -1.50
N TYR A 237 17.00 38.20 -1.58
CA TYR A 237 15.85 38.52 -2.41
C TYR A 237 15.91 40.01 -2.83
N ILE A 238 15.44 40.27 -4.02
CA ILE A 238 15.24 41.63 -4.57
C ILE A 238 13.97 41.61 -5.46
N ASN A 239 13.01 42.51 -5.21
CA ASN A 239 11.82 42.57 -6.06
C ASN A 239 12.11 43.33 -7.37
N GLN A 240 11.17 43.23 -8.33
CA GLN A 240 11.34 43.89 -9.64
C GLN A 240 11.53 45.38 -9.55
N ARG A 241 10.89 46.06 -8.58
CA ARG A 241 11.03 47.51 -8.37
C ARG A 241 12.43 47.89 -7.87
N ALA A 242 12.95 47.18 -6.89
CA ALA A 242 14.32 47.40 -6.41
C ALA A 242 15.36 47.09 -7.49
N ALA A 243 15.19 46.03 -8.25
CA ALA A 243 16.08 45.67 -9.36
C ALA A 243 16.09 46.72 -10.49
N ALA A 244 15.02 47.44 -10.68
CA ALA A 244 14.93 48.54 -11.67
C ALA A 244 15.56 49.86 -11.19
N LEU A 245 15.87 49.98 -9.90
CA LEU A 245 16.50 51.17 -9.28
C LEU A 245 18.04 51.03 -9.11
N LEU A 246 18.57 49.81 -9.28
CA LEU A 246 20.00 49.48 -9.25
C LEU A 246 20.60 49.49 -10.65
#